data_a334c0eaa6f180cf3f43f0125a9a65c7
#
_entry.id   a334c0eaa6f180cf3f43f0125a9a65c7
#
_cell.length_a   1.000
_cell.length_b   1.000
_cell.length_c   1.000
_cell.angle_alpha   90.00
_cell.angle_beta   90.00
_cell.angle_gamma   90.00
#
_symmetry.space_group_name_H-M   'P 1'
#
loop_
_entity.id
_entity.type
_entity.pdbx_description
1 polymer ?
#
loop_
_entity_poly.entity_id
_entity_poly.type
_entity_poly.pdbx_seq_one_letter_code
_entity_poly.pdbx_strand_id
1 'polypeptide(L)'
;MARLDESGLADLAAACESEDVLARWRAKVVTVEGSSCAWWTGAVSGRGHGRFWLSSGRVVVAHRFAFAVVHGVEAAAAVPVLGHRCDNPLCQRVGPGHIVASSYVQNRREWAIRRAHAGSPLGDPRGARQRARELRDMAREDPALVAVDLARLRALCGEQLALW
;
A
#
# COMPACT_ATOMS: atom_id res chain seq x y z
N MET A 1 10.40 -10.96 0.33
CA MET A 1 10.19 -10.75 1.78
C MET A 1 10.29 -12.11 2.42
N ALA A 2 11.01 -12.27 3.53
CA ALA A 2 11.05 -13.55 4.24
C ALA A 2 9.63 -13.92 4.71
N ARG A 3 9.27 -15.19 4.63
CA ARG A 3 8.07 -15.71 5.28
C ARG A 3 8.20 -15.44 6.78
N LEU A 4 7.11 -15.10 7.43
CA LEU A 4 7.09 -15.09 8.89
C LEU A 4 7.31 -16.52 9.38
N ASP A 5 8.17 -16.68 10.35
CA ASP A 5 8.33 -17.90 11.11
C ASP A 5 7.11 -18.11 12.05
N GLU A 6 7.06 -19.23 12.73
CA GLU A 6 5.96 -19.55 13.65
C GLU A 6 5.76 -18.46 14.72
N SER A 7 6.85 -17.96 15.31
CA SER A 7 6.81 -16.83 16.26
C SER A 7 6.23 -15.56 15.62
N GLY A 8 6.61 -15.25 14.39
CA GLY A 8 6.08 -14.10 13.66
C GLY A 8 4.61 -14.21 13.31
N LEU A 9 4.12 -15.43 13.08
CA LEU A 9 2.69 -15.68 12.87
C LEU A 9 1.90 -15.53 14.17
N ALA A 10 2.43 -16.02 15.30
CA ALA A 10 1.84 -15.83 16.61
C ALA A 10 1.76 -14.34 16.99
N ASP A 11 2.87 -13.58 16.78
CA ASP A 11 2.89 -12.13 16.99
C ASP A 11 1.86 -11.40 16.12
N LEU A 12 1.70 -11.84 14.87
CA LEU A 12 0.72 -11.24 13.95
C LEU A 12 -0.72 -11.55 14.42
N ALA A 13 -0.98 -12.77 14.91
CA ALA A 13 -2.29 -13.16 15.43
C ALA A 13 -2.65 -12.32 16.66
N ALA A 14 -1.78 -12.27 17.65
CA ALA A 14 -1.98 -11.45 18.85
C ALA A 14 -2.20 -9.97 18.51
N ALA A 15 -1.47 -9.44 17.51
CA ALA A 15 -1.63 -8.06 17.07
C ALA A 15 -2.97 -7.81 16.38
N CYS A 16 -3.52 -8.78 15.64
CA CYS A 16 -4.83 -8.66 14.99
C CYS A 16 -5.99 -8.69 15.99
N GLU A 17 -5.79 -9.26 17.19
CA GLU A 17 -6.79 -9.34 18.27
C GLU A 17 -6.65 -8.17 19.26
N SER A 18 -5.52 -7.45 19.26
CA SER A 18 -5.25 -6.35 20.18
C SER A 18 -5.88 -5.05 19.70
N GLU A 19 -6.87 -4.53 20.43
CA GLU A 19 -7.50 -3.24 20.11
C GLU A 19 -6.50 -2.08 20.13
N ASP A 20 -5.52 -2.09 21.03
CA ASP A 20 -4.45 -1.07 21.07
C ASP A 20 -3.60 -1.08 19.80
N VAL A 21 -3.26 -2.27 19.29
CA VAL A 21 -2.50 -2.39 18.04
C VAL A 21 -3.34 -1.96 16.85
N LEU A 22 -4.61 -2.34 16.80
CA LEU A 22 -5.56 -1.93 15.78
C LEU A 22 -5.76 -0.41 15.79
N ALA A 23 -5.92 0.20 16.96
CA ALA A 23 -6.05 1.65 17.11
C ALA A 23 -4.78 2.38 16.61
N ARG A 24 -3.58 1.90 16.98
CA ARG A 24 -2.31 2.45 16.48
C ARG A 24 -2.16 2.34 14.96
N TRP A 25 -2.68 1.27 14.35
CA TRP A 25 -2.68 1.11 12.90
C TRP A 25 -3.68 2.04 12.25
N ARG A 26 -4.93 2.09 12.75
CA ARG A 26 -5.99 2.99 12.25
C ARG A 26 -5.57 4.44 12.30
N ALA A 27 -4.91 4.89 13.38
CA ALA A 27 -4.39 6.25 13.54
C ALA A 27 -3.34 6.67 12.48
N LYS A 28 -2.80 5.71 11.72
CA LYS A 28 -1.85 5.95 10.63
C LYS A 28 -2.48 5.77 9.24
N VAL A 29 -3.80 5.68 9.18
CA VAL A 29 -4.54 5.50 7.92
C VAL A 29 -5.48 6.68 7.74
N VAL A 30 -5.34 7.39 6.63
CA VAL A 30 -6.17 8.54 6.29
C VAL A 30 -6.90 8.33 4.97
N THR A 31 -7.98 9.06 4.76
CA THR A 31 -8.68 9.17 3.48
C THR A 31 -8.21 10.41 2.73
N VAL A 32 -8.19 10.34 1.41
CA VAL A 32 -7.83 11.44 0.52
C VAL A 32 -8.99 11.66 -0.44
N GLU A 33 -9.44 12.87 -0.59
CA GLU A 33 -10.52 13.23 -1.50
C GLU A 33 -10.16 12.83 -2.95
N GLY A 34 -11.14 12.31 -3.68
CA GLY A 34 -10.95 11.82 -5.05
C GLY A 34 -10.10 10.54 -5.16
N SER A 35 -9.73 9.91 -4.02
CA SER A 35 -9.03 8.64 -3.98
C SER A 35 -9.84 7.60 -3.21
N SER A 36 -10.00 6.41 -3.80
CA SER A 36 -10.62 5.27 -3.11
C SER A 36 -9.66 4.51 -2.18
N CYS A 37 -8.38 4.89 -2.13
CA CYS A 37 -7.39 4.27 -1.25
C CYS A 37 -7.54 4.72 0.21
N ALA A 38 -7.19 3.83 1.14
CA ALA A 38 -6.90 4.15 2.52
C ALA A 38 -5.37 4.37 2.63
N TRP A 39 -4.92 5.59 2.93
CA TRP A 39 -3.53 6.01 2.77
C TRP A 39 -2.73 5.83 4.06
N TRP A 40 -1.62 5.13 3.96
CA TRP A 40 -0.67 4.95 5.06
C TRP A 40 0.20 6.17 5.28
N THR A 41 0.22 6.68 6.50
CA THR A 41 1.01 7.84 6.92
C THR A 41 2.19 7.50 7.83
N GLY A 42 2.38 6.21 8.16
CA GLY A 42 3.47 5.74 9.00
C GLY A 42 4.80 5.56 8.26
N ALA A 43 5.74 4.84 8.86
CA ALA A 43 7.05 4.54 8.28
C ALA A 43 6.94 3.80 6.94
N VAL A 44 7.90 4.02 6.04
CA VAL A 44 7.96 3.43 4.68
C VAL A 44 9.25 2.66 4.48
N SER A 45 9.18 1.52 3.80
CA SER A 45 10.33 0.71 3.41
C SER A 45 11.07 1.28 2.19
N GLY A 46 12.22 0.67 1.87
CA GLY A 46 12.99 1.03 0.68
C GLY A 46 12.29 0.85 -0.66
N ARG A 47 11.18 0.08 -0.70
CA ARG A 47 10.35 -0.13 -1.91
C ARG A 47 9.04 0.67 -1.89
N GLY A 48 8.87 1.59 -0.94
CA GLY A 48 7.69 2.44 -0.85
C GLY A 48 6.50 1.85 -0.08
N HIS A 49 6.56 0.61 0.39
CA HIS A 49 5.49 0.01 1.17
C HIS A 49 5.53 0.46 2.63
N GLY A 50 4.36 0.64 3.23
CA GLY A 50 4.22 0.94 4.65
C GLY A 50 4.86 -0.14 5.55
N ARG A 51 5.43 0.29 6.68
CA ARG A 51 5.96 -0.58 7.73
C ARG A 51 5.22 -0.33 9.03
N PHE A 52 4.79 -1.39 9.67
CA PHE A 52 4.04 -1.35 10.91
C PHE A 52 4.70 -2.21 11.99
N TRP A 53 4.86 -1.64 13.18
CA TRP A 53 5.40 -2.32 14.35
C TRP A 53 4.27 -3.04 15.09
N LEU A 54 4.32 -4.36 15.14
CA LEU A 54 3.36 -5.18 15.91
C LEU A 54 3.66 -5.07 17.40
N SER A 55 4.93 -5.35 17.78
CA SER A 55 5.47 -5.31 19.13
C SER A 55 6.92 -4.84 19.11
N SER A 56 7.60 -4.80 20.27
CA SER A 56 9.04 -4.54 20.35
C SER A 56 9.83 -5.55 19.52
N GLY A 57 10.54 -5.08 18.50
CA GLY A 57 11.38 -5.90 17.64
C GLY A 57 10.68 -6.53 16.43
N ARG A 58 9.35 -6.54 16.33
CA ARG A 58 8.65 -7.15 15.19
C ARG A 58 7.97 -6.10 14.28
N VAL A 59 8.40 -6.09 13.03
CA VAL A 59 7.87 -5.18 12.00
C VAL A 59 7.31 -5.97 10.82
N VAL A 60 6.10 -5.63 10.40
CA VAL A 60 5.48 -6.20 9.21
C VAL A 60 5.24 -5.12 8.15
N VAL A 61 4.96 -5.54 6.93
CA VAL A 61 4.45 -4.62 5.92
C VAL A 61 3.01 -4.25 6.27
N ALA A 62 2.70 -2.96 6.32
CA ALA A 62 1.42 -2.46 6.82
C ALA A 62 0.21 -3.05 6.08
N HIS A 63 0.28 -3.18 4.75
CA HIS A 63 -0.82 -3.77 3.98
C HIS A 63 -0.97 -5.30 4.22
N ARG A 64 0.09 -6.01 4.66
CA ARG A 64 -0.04 -7.41 5.07
C ARG A 64 -0.76 -7.53 6.42
N PHE A 65 -0.53 -6.59 7.33
CA PHE A 65 -1.32 -6.47 8.55
C PHE A 65 -2.79 -6.19 8.23
N ALA A 66 -3.07 -5.20 7.35
CA ALA A 66 -4.43 -4.91 6.89
C ALA A 66 -5.13 -6.16 6.32
N PHE A 67 -4.42 -6.95 5.51
CA PHE A 67 -4.96 -8.17 4.93
C PHE A 67 -5.23 -9.25 5.99
N ALA A 68 -4.35 -9.40 6.98
CA ALA A 68 -4.53 -10.33 8.09
C ALA A 68 -5.74 -9.96 8.96
N VAL A 69 -5.95 -8.67 9.22
CA VAL A 69 -7.14 -8.18 9.95
C VAL A 69 -8.45 -8.54 9.24
N VAL A 70 -8.47 -8.49 7.90
CA VAL A 70 -9.69 -8.75 7.10
C VAL A 70 -9.93 -10.23 6.84
N HIS A 71 -8.88 -10.99 6.55
CA HIS A 71 -8.99 -12.38 6.07
C HIS A 71 -8.41 -13.42 7.03
N GLY A 72 -7.87 -12.99 8.15
CA GLY A 72 -7.19 -13.86 9.11
C GLY A 72 -5.70 -14.07 8.80
N VAL A 73 -4.98 -14.46 9.83
CA VAL A 73 -3.51 -14.62 9.79
C VAL A 73 -3.09 -15.78 8.89
N GLU A 74 -3.85 -16.88 8.92
CA GLU A 74 -3.59 -18.06 8.08
C GLU A 74 -3.69 -17.72 6.59
N ALA A 75 -4.73 -16.99 6.19
CA ALA A 75 -4.89 -16.51 4.83
C ALA A 75 -3.73 -15.58 4.42
N ALA A 76 -3.34 -14.66 5.30
CA ALA A 76 -2.20 -13.79 5.06
C ALA A 76 -0.87 -14.55 4.96
N ALA A 77 -0.68 -15.63 5.71
CA ALA A 77 0.51 -16.47 5.66
C ALA A 77 0.58 -17.31 4.38
N ALA A 78 -0.57 -17.81 3.91
CA ALA A 78 -0.66 -18.63 2.71
C ALA A 78 -0.40 -17.84 1.42
N VAL A 79 -0.70 -16.54 1.40
CA VAL A 79 -0.54 -15.69 0.20
C VAL A 79 0.92 -15.27 0.01
N PRO A 80 1.60 -15.68 -1.09
CA PRO A 80 3.00 -15.33 -1.32
C PRO A 80 3.19 -13.84 -1.62
N VAL A 81 2.25 -13.21 -2.31
CA VAL A 81 2.28 -11.79 -2.70
C VAL A 81 0.92 -11.16 -2.52
N LEU A 82 0.89 -9.98 -1.91
CA LEU A 82 -0.25 -9.08 -1.93
C LEU A 82 0.01 -8.01 -3.01
N GLY A 83 -0.84 -7.99 -4.03
CA GLY A 83 -0.76 -7.02 -5.12
C GLY A 83 -1.59 -5.77 -4.82
N HIS A 84 -1.10 -4.60 -5.23
CA HIS A 84 -1.87 -3.36 -5.23
C HIS A 84 -2.43 -3.11 -6.62
N ARG A 85 -3.72 -3.40 -6.86
CA ARG A 85 -4.37 -3.09 -8.15
C ARG A 85 -4.54 -1.58 -8.39
N CYS A 86 -4.56 -0.80 -7.32
CA CYS A 86 -4.58 0.65 -7.35
C CYS A 86 -3.21 1.30 -7.60
N ASP A 87 -2.13 0.52 -7.78
CA ASP A 87 -0.74 0.97 -7.95
C ASP A 87 -0.22 1.94 -6.87
N ASN A 88 -0.91 1.99 -5.74
CA ASN A 88 -0.52 2.77 -4.57
C ASN A 88 0.07 1.87 -3.48
N PRO A 89 1.41 1.86 -3.27
CA PRO A 89 2.07 1.02 -2.27
C PRO A 89 1.75 1.42 -0.82
N LEU A 90 1.15 2.60 -0.62
CA LEU A 90 0.69 3.08 0.68
C LEU A 90 -0.75 2.66 1.00
N CYS A 91 -1.49 2.09 0.04
CA CYS A 91 -2.88 1.71 0.25
C CYS A 91 -2.99 0.60 1.31
N GLN A 92 -3.96 0.77 2.23
CA GLN A 92 -4.31 -0.20 3.27
C GLN A 92 -5.70 -0.81 3.05
N ARG A 93 -6.42 -0.40 2.01
CA ARG A 93 -7.74 -0.92 1.69
C ARG A 93 -7.62 -2.32 1.08
N VAL A 94 -8.27 -3.30 1.70
CA VAL A 94 -8.33 -4.69 1.22
C VAL A 94 -9.58 -4.88 0.39
N GLY A 95 -9.45 -5.52 -0.77
CA GLY A 95 -10.56 -5.85 -1.64
C GLY A 95 -10.30 -5.58 -3.13
N PRO A 96 -11.30 -5.85 -3.99
CA PRO A 96 -11.19 -5.67 -5.43
C PRO A 96 -10.76 -4.25 -5.79
N GLY A 97 -9.79 -4.11 -6.67
CA GLY A 97 -9.22 -2.81 -7.06
C GLY A 97 -8.14 -2.25 -6.13
N HIS A 98 -7.91 -2.85 -4.97
CA HIS A 98 -6.90 -2.41 -3.99
C HIS A 98 -5.92 -3.54 -3.64
N ILE A 99 -5.85 -3.94 -2.36
CA ILE A 99 -4.99 -5.04 -1.93
C ILE A 99 -5.70 -6.37 -2.18
N VAL A 100 -5.07 -7.23 -2.97
CA VAL A 100 -5.59 -8.56 -3.32
C VAL A 100 -4.51 -9.62 -3.18
N ALA A 101 -4.93 -10.85 -2.90
CA ALA A 101 -4.05 -12.02 -2.99
C ALA A 101 -3.56 -12.21 -4.43
N SER A 102 -2.28 -12.51 -4.61
CA SER A 102 -1.65 -12.68 -5.91
C SER A 102 -0.50 -13.68 -5.85
N SER A 103 0.02 -14.07 -7.01
CA SER A 103 1.27 -14.81 -7.16
C SER A 103 2.39 -13.90 -7.68
N TYR A 104 3.66 -14.34 -7.56
CA TYR A 104 4.79 -13.59 -8.12
C TYR A 104 4.66 -13.37 -9.63
N VAL A 105 4.21 -14.39 -10.36
CA VAL A 105 4.04 -14.34 -11.81
C VAL A 105 2.93 -13.37 -12.19
N GLN A 106 1.76 -13.52 -11.57
CA GLN A 106 0.62 -12.66 -11.82
C GLN A 106 0.92 -11.21 -11.48
N ASN A 107 1.46 -10.94 -10.29
CA ASN A 107 1.78 -9.58 -9.86
C ASN A 107 2.81 -8.91 -10.78
N ARG A 108 3.83 -9.65 -11.25
CA ARG A 108 4.81 -9.12 -12.21
C ARG A 108 4.19 -8.81 -13.56
N ARG A 109 3.32 -9.71 -14.07
CA ARG A 109 2.62 -9.51 -15.35
C ARG A 109 1.69 -8.29 -15.29
N GLU A 110 0.88 -8.20 -14.25
CA GLU A 110 -0.04 -7.09 -14.04
C GLU A 110 0.73 -5.76 -13.89
N TRP A 111 1.84 -5.76 -13.13
CA TRP A 111 2.71 -4.60 -12.99
C TRP A 111 3.28 -4.14 -14.33
N ALA A 112 3.78 -5.06 -15.16
CA ALA A 112 4.34 -4.73 -16.47
C ALA A 112 3.29 -4.12 -17.41
N ILE A 113 2.09 -4.69 -17.45
CA ILE A 113 0.97 -4.17 -18.25
C ILE A 113 0.59 -2.76 -17.79
N ARG A 114 0.34 -2.57 -16.49
CA ARG A 114 -0.09 -1.27 -15.97
C ARG A 114 0.98 -0.20 -16.10
N ARG A 115 2.27 -0.55 -15.97
CA ARG A 115 3.38 0.38 -16.16
C ARG A 115 3.46 0.91 -17.60
N ALA A 116 3.07 0.10 -18.58
CA ALA A 116 3.10 0.47 -20.00
C ALA A 116 1.98 1.44 -20.38
N HIS A 117 0.95 1.60 -19.55
CA HIS A 117 -0.13 2.53 -19.82
C HIS A 117 0.35 3.98 -19.65
N ALA A 118 0.00 4.84 -20.58
CA ALA A 118 0.21 6.26 -20.45
C ALA A 118 -0.44 6.77 -19.14
N GLY A 119 0.31 7.56 -18.38
CA GLY A 119 -0.17 8.08 -17.12
C GLY A 119 -0.18 7.14 -15.94
N SER A 120 0.39 5.97 -16.09
CA SER A 120 0.52 5.05 -14.97
C SER A 120 1.36 5.68 -13.83
N PRO A 121 0.87 5.62 -12.58
CA PRO A 121 1.68 6.00 -11.43
C PRO A 121 2.97 5.21 -11.30
N LEU A 122 3.05 4.04 -11.94
CA LEU A 122 4.25 3.20 -11.99
C LEU A 122 5.35 3.76 -12.91
N GLY A 123 4.99 4.69 -13.81
CA GLY A 123 5.89 5.44 -14.69
C GLY A 123 6.38 6.77 -14.11
N ASP A 124 6.02 7.12 -12.90
CA ASP A 124 6.41 8.37 -12.24
C ASP A 124 7.94 8.51 -12.21
N PRO A 125 8.51 9.63 -12.73
CA PRO A 125 9.96 9.84 -12.84
C PRO A 125 10.66 9.89 -11.47
N ARG A 126 9.94 10.19 -10.39
CA ARG A 126 10.48 10.13 -9.01
C ARG A 126 10.87 8.71 -8.61
N GLY A 127 10.28 7.70 -9.26
CA GLY A 127 10.40 6.29 -8.88
C GLY A 127 9.54 5.95 -7.66
N ALA A 128 9.20 4.67 -7.53
CA ALA A 128 8.23 4.18 -6.55
C ALA A 128 8.55 4.57 -5.09
N ARG A 129 9.84 4.54 -4.72
CA ARG A 129 10.27 4.84 -3.34
C ARG A 129 10.10 6.32 -2.99
N GLN A 130 10.60 7.20 -3.85
CA GLN A 130 10.57 8.65 -3.60
C GLN A 130 9.13 9.14 -3.64
N ARG A 131 8.37 8.74 -4.67
CA ARG A 131 6.96 9.04 -4.78
C ARG A 131 6.18 8.61 -3.52
N ALA A 132 6.38 7.38 -3.03
CA ALA A 132 5.69 6.91 -1.85
C ALA A 132 6.03 7.73 -0.59
N ARG A 133 7.28 8.18 -0.44
CA ARG A 133 7.68 9.04 0.69
C ARG A 133 7.01 10.40 0.62
N GLU A 134 7.07 11.05 -0.53
CA GLU A 134 6.46 12.37 -0.72
C GLU A 134 4.95 12.32 -0.49
N LEU A 135 4.25 11.36 -1.09
CA LEU A 135 2.82 11.19 -0.90
C LEU A 135 2.45 10.85 0.57
N ARG A 136 3.30 10.07 1.27
CA ARG A 136 3.12 9.79 2.69
C ARG A 136 3.27 11.06 3.51
N ASP A 137 4.27 11.90 3.21
CA ASP A 137 4.54 13.14 3.95
C ASP A 137 3.43 14.14 3.71
N MET A 138 2.96 14.31 2.47
CA MET A 138 1.78 15.09 2.13
C MET A 138 0.54 14.59 2.89
N ALA A 139 0.27 13.29 2.88
CA ALA A 139 -0.89 12.71 3.58
C ALA A 139 -0.84 12.89 5.10
N ARG A 140 0.35 13.04 5.68
CA ARG A 140 0.53 13.33 7.12
C ARG A 140 0.30 14.79 7.44
N GLU A 141 0.75 15.68 6.58
CA GLU A 141 0.62 17.12 6.74
C GLU A 141 -0.82 17.56 6.46
N ASP A 142 -1.30 17.27 5.26
CA ASP A 142 -2.67 17.51 4.84
C ASP A 142 -3.04 16.56 3.69
N PRO A 143 -4.05 15.68 3.87
CA PRO A 143 -4.54 14.81 2.80
C PRO A 143 -4.94 15.53 1.51
N ALA A 144 -5.33 16.82 1.57
CA ALA A 144 -5.68 17.60 0.39
C ALA A 144 -4.48 17.81 -0.55
N LEU A 145 -3.26 17.87 -0.03
CA LEU A 145 -2.04 17.97 -0.85
C LEU A 145 -1.87 16.75 -1.76
N VAL A 146 -2.24 15.56 -1.27
CA VAL A 146 -2.22 14.33 -2.08
C VAL A 146 -3.25 14.42 -3.21
N ALA A 147 -4.44 14.94 -2.93
CA ALA A 147 -5.48 15.12 -3.95
C ALA A 147 -4.99 16.03 -5.09
N VAL A 148 -4.30 17.11 -4.75
CA VAL A 148 -3.69 18.04 -5.72
C VAL A 148 -2.61 17.35 -6.55
N ASP A 149 -1.67 16.60 -5.93
CA ASP A 149 -0.63 15.86 -6.67
C ASP A 149 -1.22 14.81 -7.62
N LEU A 150 -2.26 14.08 -7.18
CA LEU A 150 -2.97 13.13 -8.02
C LEU A 150 -3.71 13.78 -9.19
N ALA A 151 -4.34 14.93 -8.97
CA ALA A 151 -5.01 15.69 -10.01
C ALA A 151 -4.01 16.20 -11.05
N ARG A 152 -2.87 16.74 -10.61
CA ARG A 152 -1.77 17.17 -11.48
C ARG A 152 -1.23 16.02 -12.34
N LEU A 153 -1.03 14.85 -11.77
CA LEU A 153 -0.57 13.68 -12.53
C LEU A 153 -1.57 13.26 -13.59
N ARG A 154 -2.87 13.28 -13.26
CA ARG A 154 -3.93 12.97 -14.24
C ARG A 154 -3.98 13.97 -15.39
N ALA A 155 -3.81 15.26 -15.11
CA ALA A 155 -3.78 16.31 -16.14
C ALA A 155 -2.59 16.10 -17.09
N LEU A 156 -1.39 15.87 -16.55
CA LEU A 156 -0.19 15.59 -17.36
C LEU A 156 -0.36 14.35 -18.26
N CYS A 157 -1.13 13.35 -17.81
CA CYS A 157 -1.39 12.13 -18.56
C CYS A 157 -2.50 12.29 -19.59
N GLY A 158 -3.51 13.14 -19.31
CA GLY A 158 -4.59 13.46 -20.25
C GLY A 158 -4.10 14.25 -21.46
N GLU A 159 -3.14 15.13 -21.28
CA GLU A 159 -2.52 15.88 -22.39
C GLU A 159 -1.75 14.97 -23.36
N GLN A 160 -1.16 13.86 -22.90
CA GLN A 160 -0.51 12.89 -23.78
C GLN A 160 -1.48 12.06 -24.63
N LEU A 161 -2.72 11.86 -24.17
CA LEU A 161 -3.74 11.12 -24.91
C LEU A 161 -4.36 11.94 -26.06
N ALA A 162 -4.22 13.25 -26.05
CA ALA A 162 -4.73 14.15 -27.11
C ALA A 162 -3.84 14.22 -28.37
N LEU A 163 -2.72 13.51 -28.39
CA LEU A 163 -1.77 13.49 -29.49
C LEU A 163 -1.92 12.28 -30.45
N TRP A 164 -2.98 11.46 -30.30
CA TRP A 164 -3.28 10.31 -31.18
C TRP A 164 -4.64 10.46 -31.85
#